data_21db9728bfbcf35e45e4c5c236e5c661
#
_entry.id   21db9728bfbcf35e45e4c5c236e5c661
#
_cell.length_a   1.000
_cell.length_b   1.000
_cell.length_c   1.000
_cell.angle_alpha   90.00
_cell.angle_beta   90.00
_cell.angle_gamma   90.00
#
_symmetry.space_group_name_H-M   'P 1'
#
loop_
_entity.id
_entity.type
_entity.pdbx_description
1 polymer ?
#
loop_
_entity_poly.entity_id
_entity_poly.type
_entity_poly.pdbx_seq_one_letter_code
_entity_poly.pdbx_strand_id
1 'polypeptide(L)'
;MTLSAAPAPSSETFETVSKLLPAELRVKHERLAEFLDRQKLVAVLLSRHENLAWITGGKVEARVALGTETAVTSLLITRDGRHYYVAPNNEAPRLADEEFSGLDYKPAIYPWHEGPGKLIAEAVGRFPIGSDTPVANAAHVNLTDLRAPLLPGEILRLRTLSREVAEVTASVLESLRPGITEHEMAAQTASALLARGIAPTVLLMAADDRIRKYKHAVARDGRLERYGMLNLCARRWGLVVSITRFVHFGAMPADLAASFKAVAQINAELLHATRTGATSAELFATAGRAYAAAGASGDIELHHQGGPCGYTERDWVITPKGTETVATPQAFAYNPSLRGAKVEDTVLIGGESPIEVLTETPGLPFIESRVDGISYRAAGVLER
;
A
#
# COMPACT_ATOMS: atom_id res chain seq x y z
N MET A 1 7.44 -20.18 -22.09
CA MET A 1 6.49 -19.17 -22.58
C MET A 1 7.00 -17.81 -22.11
N THR A 2 7.39 -16.95 -23.03
CA THR A 2 7.77 -15.57 -22.73
C THR A 2 6.50 -14.81 -22.31
N LEU A 3 6.43 -14.39 -21.05
CA LEU A 3 5.41 -13.45 -20.61
C LEU A 3 5.56 -12.21 -21.51
N SER A 4 4.54 -11.91 -22.29
CA SER A 4 4.51 -10.67 -23.07
C SER A 4 4.56 -9.51 -22.08
N ALA A 5 5.57 -8.66 -22.19
CA ALA A 5 5.62 -7.43 -21.43
C ALA A 5 4.41 -6.59 -21.83
N ALA A 6 3.48 -6.39 -20.87
CA ALA A 6 2.43 -5.41 -21.08
C ALA A 6 3.06 -4.01 -21.21
N PRO A 7 2.47 -3.11 -22.00
CA PRO A 7 3.01 -1.78 -22.21
C PRO A 7 3.19 -1.04 -20.90
N ALA A 8 4.27 -0.26 -20.80
CA ALA A 8 4.46 0.73 -19.73
C ALA A 8 3.22 1.65 -19.65
N PRO A 9 2.99 2.36 -18.49
CA PRO A 9 1.92 3.34 -18.39
C PRO A 9 1.87 4.23 -19.63
N SER A 10 0.67 4.55 -20.10
CA SER A 10 0.54 5.34 -21.33
C SER A 10 1.27 6.68 -21.18
N SER A 11 1.85 7.19 -22.26
CA SER A 11 2.51 8.51 -22.28
C SER A 11 1.58 9.61 -21.76
N GLU A 12 0.28 9.49 -22.00
CA GLU A 12 -0.78 10.40 -21.52
C GLU A 12 -0.89 10.41 -19.99
N THR A 13 -0.78 9.26 -19.34
CA THR A 13 -0.80 9.18 -17.85
C THR A 13 0.42 9.89 -17.27
N PHE A 14 1.62 9.68 -17.79
CA PHE A 14 2.83 10.36 -17.34
C PHE A 14 2.74 11.88 -17.52
N GLU A 15 2.25 12.34 -18.66
CA GLU A 15 2.07 13.76 -18.94
C GLU A 15 1.09 14.41 -17.95
N THR A 16 -0.03 13.75 -17.68
CA THR A 16 -1.04 14.25 -16.74
C THR A 16 -0.50 14.28 -15.31
N VAL A 17 0.21 13.23 -14.85
CA VAL A 17 0.87 13.23 -13.55
C VAL A 17 1.87 14.37 -13.43
N SER A 18 2.68 14.59 -14.46
CA SER A 18 3.67 15.68 -14.47
C SER A 18 3.03 17.07 -14.38
N LYS A 19 1.89 17.28 -15.02
CA LYS A 19 1.13 18.55 -14.92
C LYS A 19 0.54 18.78 -13.52
N LEU A 20 0.13 17.73 -12.82
CA LEU A 20 -0.45 17.83 -11.48
C LEU A 20 0.59 17.98 -10.37
N LEU A 21 1.82 17.54 -10.60
CA LEU A 21 2.87 17.45 -9.59
C LEU A 21 3.18 18.79 -8.88
N PRO A 22 3.33 19.93 -9.56
CA PRO A 22 3.65 21.19 -8.86
C PRO A 22 2.58 21.62 -7.85
N ALA A 23 1.30 21.45 -8.20
CA ALA A 23 0.20 21.76 -7.28
C ALA A 23 0.15 20.78 -6.10
N GLU A 24 0.42 19.51 -6.36
CA GLU A 24 0.50 18.47 -5.34
C GLU A 24 1.61 18.75 -4.32
N LEU A 25 2.82 19.06 -4.80
CA LEU A 25 3.96 19.39 -3.93
C LEU A 25 3.66 20.60 -3.06
N ARG A 26 3.09 21.68 -3.63
CA ARG A 26 2.71 22.86 -2.86
C ARG A 26 1.79 22.49 -1.69
N VAL A 27 0.70 21.77 -1.93
CA VAL A 27 -0.25 21.38 -0.88
C VAL A 27 0.41 20.54 0.20
N LYS A 28 1.30 19.60 -0.19
CA LYS A 28 2.02 18.75 0.78
C LYS A 28 2.97 19.54 1.65
N HIS A 29 3.70 20.47 1.07
CA HIS A 29 4.59 21.36 1.82
C HIS A 29 3.83 22.32 2.73
N GLU A 30 2.66 22.81 2.30
CA GLU A 30 1.75 23.61 3.14
C GLU A 30 1.26 22.80 4.36
N ARG A 31 0.78 21.56 4.14
CA ARG A 31 0.39 20.64 5.25
C ARG A 31 1.53 20.40 6.24
N LEU A 32 2.75 20.21 5.72
CA LEU A 32 3.93 19.99 6.55
C LEU A 32 4.30 21.24 7.34
N ALA A 33 4.27 22.43 6.73
CA ALA A 33 4.55 23.69 7.41
C ALA A 33 3.56 23.96 8.55
N GLU A 34 2.25 23.77 8.31
CA GLU A 34 1.22 23.87 9.34
C GLU A 34 1.44 22.86 10.48
N PHE A 35 1.87 21.63 10.15
CA PHE A 35 2.21 20.63 11.16
C PHE A 35 3.38 21.10 12.01
N LEU A 36 4.47 21.60 11.40
CA LEU A 36 5.64 22.12 12.12
C LEU A 36 5.27 23.28 13.04
N ASP A 37 4.38 24.18 12.61
CA ASP A 37 3.89 25.28 13.43
C ASP A 37 3.10 24.80 14.66
N ARG A 38 2.17 23.86 14.45
CA ARG A 38 1.39 23.26 15.56
C ARG A 38 2.28 22.54 16.56
N GLN A 39 3.31 21.84 16.09
CA GLN A 39 4.26 21.13 16.94
C GLN A 39 5.38 22.02 17.51
N LYS A 40 5.43 23.30 17.12
CA LYS A 40 6.49 24.27 17.51
C LYS A 40 7.89 23.80 17.11
N LEU A 41 8.00 23.13 15.97
CA LEU A 41 9.26 22.64 15.41
C LEU A 41 9.78 23.62 14.34
N VAL A 42 11.09 23.79 14.26
CA VAL A 42 11.70 24.64 13.22
C VAL A 42 12.02 23.86 11.94
N ALA A 43 12.13 22.54 12.04
CA ALA A 43 12.41 21.65 10.91
C ALA A 43 11.97 20.22 11.22
N VAL A 44 11.91 19.40 10.18
CA VAL A 44 11.75 17.95 10.28
C VAL A 44 12.82 17.24 9.45
N LEU A 45 13.33 16.13 9.99
CA LEU A 45 14.19 15.18 9.29
C LEU A 45 13.36 13.94 8.96
N LEU A 46 13.16 13.68 7.68
CA LEU A 46 12.42 12.54 7.15
C LEU A 46 13.39 11.52 6.57
N SER A 47 13.35 10.30 7.04
CA SER A 47 14.22 9.20 6.63
C SER A 47 13.42 7.97 6.16
N ARG A 48 12.14 7.87 6.54
CA ARG A 48 11.28 6.76 6.15
C ARG A 48 10.81 6.89 4.71
N HIS A 49 10.80 5.78 3.97
CA HIS A 49 10.46 5.76 2.55
C HIS A 49 9.10 6.38 2.23
N GLU A 50 8.08 6.05 3.03
CA GLU A 50 6.73 6.56 2.83
C GLU A 50 6.65 8.08 2.93
N ASN A 51 7.42 8.69 3.84
CA ASN A 51 7.41 10.13 4.02
C ASN A 51 8.22 10.85 2.94
N LEU A 52 9.36 10.26 2.51
CA LEU A 52 10.11 10.77 1.37
C LEU A 52 9.26 10.74 0.10
N ALA A 53 8.67 9.61 -0.21
CA ALA A 53 7.83 9.47 -1.39
C ALA A 53 6.62 10.41 -1.35
N TRP A 54 5.96 10.54 -0.19
CA TRP A 54 4.83 11.44 -0.03
C TRP A 54 5.20 12.88 -0.32
N ILE A 55 6.22 13.44 0.36
CA ILE A 55 6.55 14.86 0.26
C ILE A 55 7.15 15.25 -1.11
N THR A 56 7.69 14.27 -1.85
CA THR A 56 8.28 14.47 -3.19
C THR A 56 7.33 14.07 -4.33
N GLY A 57 6.04 13.80 -4.02
CA GLY A 57 5.04 13.42 -5.01
C GLY A 57 5.31 12.07 -5.69
N GLY A 58 5.98 11.16 -5.00
CA GLY A 58 6.35 9.84 -5.51
C GLY A 58 7.51 9.84 -6.50
N LYS A 59 8.24 10.95 -6.62
CA LYS A 59 9.35 11.08 -7.56
C LYS A 59 10.64 10.44 -7.03
N VAL A 60 10.90 10.53 -5.72
CA VAL A 60 12.13 10.04 -5.11
C VAL A 60 11.97 8.57 -4.66
N GLU A 61 12.80 7.70 -5.23
CA GLU A 61 13.02 6.32 -4.75
C GLU A 61 14.46 6.18 -4.27
N ALA A 62 14.65 6.34 -2.97
CA ALA A 62 15.97 6.33 -2.35
C ALA A 62 16.26 5.04 -1.57
N ARG A 63 15.62 3.94 -1.95
CA ARG A 63 15.85 2.61 -1.36
C ARG A 63 16.90 1.87 -2.16
N VAL A 64 17.97 1.45 -1.50
CA VAL A 64 18.99 0.57 -2.06
C VAL A 64 18.74 -0.88 -1.64
N ALA A 65 18.47 -1.11 -0.36
CA ALA A 65 18.12 -2.43 0.13
C ALA A 65 16.58 -2.59 0.22
N LEU A 66 16.03 -3.61 -0.43
CA LEU A 66 14.57 -3.80 -0.54
C LEU A 66 13.87 -3.99 0.81
N GLY A 67 14.55 -4.55 1.80
CA GLY A 67 13.99 -4.85 3.12
C GLY A 67 14.12 -3.73 4.15
N THR A 68 14.66 -2.55 3.81
CA THR A 68 14.80 -1.44 4.75
C THR A 68 13.54 -0.58 4.82
N GLU A 69 13.25 -0.04 5.99
CA GLU A 69 12.18 0.94 6.21
C GLU A 69 12.64 2.37 5.94
N THR A 70 13.96 2.59 5.92
CA THR A 70 14.57 3.91 5.73
C THR A 70 15.33 3.99 4.43
N ALA A 71 15.33 5.17 3.84
CA ALA A 71 16.09 5.51 2.64
C ALA A 71 17.59 5.68 2.94
N VAL A 72 18.42 5.66 1.90
CA VAL A 72 19.86 5.99 1.99
C VAL A 72 20.11 7.50 2.11
N THR A 73 19.07 8.29 1.97
CA THR A 73 19.08 9.75 2.17
C THR A 73 17.98 10.14 3.14
N SER A 74 18.14 11.30 3.77
CA SER A 74 17.07 11.92 4.55
C SER A 74 16.71 13.28 3.97
N LEU A 75 15.48 13.73 4.15
CA LEU A 75 15.08 15.09 3.79
C LEU A 75 15.04 15.95 5.05
N LEU A 76 15.78 17.04 5.06
CA LEU A 76 15.69 18.07 6.07
C LEU A 76 14.86 19.22 5.49
N ILE A 77 13.68 19.43 6.03
CA ILE A 77 12.73 20.44 5.58
C ILE A 77 12.49 21.41 6.72
N THR A 78 12.80 22.68 6.50
CA THR A 78 12.65 23.73 7.51
C THR A 78 11.30 24.43 7.37
N ARG A 79 10.79 24.94 8.48
CA ARG A 79 9.52 25.68 8.53
C ARG A 79 9.50 26.92 7.63
N ASP A 80 10.67 27.54 7.42
CA ASP A 80 10.84 28.69 6.53
C ASP A 80 11.01 28.31 5.04
N GLY A 81 10.74 27.05 4.68
CA GLY A 81 10.67 26.57 3.28
C GLY A 81 12.01 26.25 2.64
N ARG A 82 13.08 26.00 3.40
CA ARG A 82 14.33 25.46 2.84
C ARG A 82 14.27 23.94 2.84
N HIS A 83 14.64 23.33 1.71
CA HIS A 83 14.62 21.89 1.50
C HIS A 83 16.02 21.38 1.20
N TYR A 84 16.43 20.32 1.91
CA TYR A 84 17.73 19.66 1.70
C TYR A 84 17.52 18.15 1.62
N TYR A 85 18.28 17.49 0.72
CA TYR A 85 18.50 16.07 0.83
C TYR A 85 19.87 15.81 1.46
N VAL A 86 19.88 15.03 2.53
CA VAL A 86 21.06 14.73 3.35
C VAL A 86 21.54 13.34 2.98
N ALA A 87 22.66 13.23 2.29
CA ALA A 87 23.08 11.97 1.70
C ALA A 87 24.59 11.72 1.85
N PRO A 88 25.03 10.45 1.93
CA PRO A 88 26.42 10.10 1.86
C PRO A 88 26.97 10.34 0.45
N ASN A 89 28.24 10.67 0.36
CA ASN A 89 28.89 11.07 -0.89
C ASN A 89 28.89 9.99 -1.99
N ASN A 90 28.80 8.71 -1.63
CA ASN A 90 28.71 7.60 -2.59
C ASN A 90 27.33 7.52 -3.29
N GLU A 91 26.25 7.98 -2.65
CA GLU A 91 24.90 8.00 -3.22
C GLU A 91 24.57 9.34 -3.90
N ALA A 92 25.27 10.41 -3.54
CA ALA A 92 24.94 11.77 -3.97
C ALA A 92 24.82 11.95 -5.50
N PRO A 93 25.70 11.38 -6.36
CA PRO A 93 25.58 11.55 -7.80
C PRO A 93 24.27 10.98 -8.34
N ARG A 94 23.94 9.72 -8.02
CA ARG A 94 22.69 9.08 -8.45
C ARG A 94 21.46 9.85 -7.97
N LEU A 95 21.45 10.23 -6.69
CA LEU A 95 20.34 10.99 -6.12
C LEU A 95 20.15 12.34 -6.83
N ALA A 96 21.24 13.06 -7.14
CA ALA A 96 21.16 14.34 -7.84
C ALA A 96 20.60 14.18 -9.25
N ASP A 97 21.09 13.21 -10.01
CA ASP A 97 20.77 13.04 -11.42
C ASP A 97 19.39 12.41 -11.65
N GLU A 98 19.06 11.39 -10.86
CA GLU A 98 17.90 10.55 -11.11
C GLU A 98 16.69 10.90 -10.22
N GLU A 99 16.92 11.26 -8.93
CA GLU A 99 15.85 11.40 -7.95
C GLU A 99 15.44 12.86 -7.72
N PHE A 100 16.41 13.74 -7.47
CA PHE A 100 16.13 15.14 -7.12
C PHE A 100 16.17 16.10 -8.32
N SER A 101 16.52 15.64 -9.51
CA SER A 101 16.48 16.45 -10.72
C SER A 101 15.10 17.07 -10.95
N GLY A 102 15.03 18.41 -11.05
CA GLY A 102 13.77 19.15 -11.20
C GLY A 102 12.92 19.27 -9.93
N LEU A 103 13.46 18.92 -8.75
CA LEU A 103 12.90 19.24 -7.45
C LEU A 103 13.74 20.32 -6.77
N ASP A 104 13.09 21.20 -5.98
CA ASP A 104 13.79 22.27 -5.24
C ASP A 104 14.34 21.73 -3.91
N TYR A 105 15.36 20.85 -4.02
CA TYR A 105 16.11 20.33 -2.89
C TYR A 105 17.59 20.57 -3.07
N LYS A 106 18.23 21.17 -2.06
CA LYS A 106 19.70 21.41 -2.06
C LYS A 106 20.44 20.21 -1.49
N PRO A 107 21.58 19.81 -2.08
CA PRO A 107 22.40 18.75 -1.51
C PRO A 107 23.05 19.17 -0.19
N ALA A 108 23.02 18.29 0.82
CA ALA A 108 23.81 18.34 2.04
C ALA A 108 24.55 17.01 2.16
N ILE A 109 25.78 16.99 1.67
CA ILE A 109 26.55 15.76 1.45
C ILE A 109 27.59 15.58 2.54
N TYR A 110 27.67 14.36 3.08
CA TYR A 110 28.65 13.98 4.09
C TYR A 110 29.50 12.78 3.62
N PRO A 111 30.74 12.63 4.12
CA PRO A 111 31.55 11.44 3.88
C PRO A 111 30.81 10.20 4.41
N TRP A 112 30.70 9.13 3.60
CA TRP A 112 29.91 7.95 3.92
C TRP A 112 30.26 7.31 5.28
N HIS A 113 31.49 7.49 5.77
CA HIS A 113 31.99 6.92 7.02
C HIS A 113 31.79 7.84 8.24
N GLU A 114 31.32 9.08 8.09
CA GLU A 114 31.12 10.02 9.20
C GLU A 114 29.65 10.11 9.69
N GLY A 115 28.70 9.86 8.80
CA GLY A 115 27.28 10.01 9.08
C GLY A 115 26.78 11.47 9.05
N PRO A 116 25.47 11.70 9.09
CA PRO A 116 24.84 13.01 8.86
C PRO A 116 24.81 13.94 10.06
N GLY A 117 25.16 13.48 11.27
CA GLY A 117 24.89 14.17 12.54
C GLY A 117 25.46 15.59 12.60
N LYS A 118 26.67 15.81 12.10
CA LYS A 118 27.31 17.13 12.07
C LYS A 118 26.58 18.11 11.16
N LEU A 119 26.24 17.68 9.95
CA LEU A 119 25.48 18.50 9.00
C LEU A 119 24.11 18.91 9.53
N ILE A 120 23.41 17.97 10.15
CA ILE A 120 22.09 18.23 10.74
C ILE A 120 22.23 19.24 11.88
N ALA A 121 23.21 19.06 12.78
CA ALA A 121 23.46 19.98 13.88
C ALA A 121 23.84 21.40 13.39
N GLU A 122 24.63 21.54 12.34
CA GLU A 122 24.97 22.81 11.72
C GLU A 122 23.77 23.50 11.07
N ALA A 123 22.87 22.72 10.42
CA ALA A 123 21.72 23.26 9.70
C ALA A 123 20.62 23.77 10.65
N VAL A 124 20.42 23.13 11.79
CA VAL A 124 19.30 23.44 12.72
C VAL A 124 19.76 24.03 14.05
N GLY A 125 21.06 23.98 14.37
CA GLY A 125 21.60 24.50 15.63
C GLY A 125 21.02 23.80 16.86
N ARG A 126 20.57 24.59 17.85
CA ARG A 126 19.93 24.09 19.08
C ARG A 126 18.39 24.16 19.04
N PHE A 127 17.83 24.44 17.89
CA PHE A 127 16.38 24.56 17.76
C PHE A 127 15.67 23.20 17.75
N PRO A 128 14.42 23.12 18.23
CA PRO A 128 13.69 21.86 18.25
C PRO A 128 13.34 21.39 16.85
N ILE A 129 13.72 20.16 16.52
CA ILE A 129 13.38 19.48 15.26
C ILE A 129 12.55 18.23 15.52
N GLY A 130 11.78 17.84 14.52
CA GLY A 130 11.11 16.54 14.47
C GLY A 130 11.92 15.52 13.65
N SER A 131 11.70 14.24 13.91
CA SER A 131 12.19 13.16 13.04
C SER A 131 11.20 11.99 13.02
N ASP A 132 11.03 11.39 11.86
CA ASP A 132 10.22 10.17 11.67
C ASP A 132 10.98 8.88 12.06
N THR A 133 12.25 9.01 12.40
CA THR A 133 13.11 7.95 12.95
C THR A 133 13.76 8.40 14.25
N PRO A 134 14.24 7.48 15.10
CA PRO A 134 14.97 7.85 16.30
C PRO A 134 16.25 8.64 15.98
N VAL A 135 16.28 9.91 16.37
CA VAL A 135 17.45 10.81 16.24
C VAL A 135 17.66 11.52 17.57
N ALA A 136 18.89 11.61 18.02
CA ALA A 136 19.24 12.29 19.27
C ALA A 136 18.77 13.77 19.22
N ASN A 137 18.11 14.23 20.28
CA ASN A 137 17.58 15.57 20.46
C ASN A 137 16.49 15.99 19.43
N ALA A 138 15.90 15.05 18.70
CA ALA A 138 14.73 15.29 17.85
C ALA A 138 13.47 14.71 18.51
N ALA A 139 12.35 15.42 18.36
CA ALA A 139 11.04 14.90 18.74
C ALA A 139 10.59 13.85 17.71
N HIS A 140 10.08 12.71 18.17
CA HIS A 140 9.47 11.75 17.23
C HIS A 140 8.20 12.36 16.61
N VAL A 141 8.07 12.28 15.28
CA VAL A 141 6.89 12.75 14.54
C VAL A 141 6.25 11.61 13.74
N ASN A 142 4.92 11.60 13.73
CA ASN A 142 4.10 10.75 12.88
C ASN A 142 3.39 11.64 11.85
N LEU A 143 3.59 11.38 10.57
CA LEU A 143 3.01 12.16 9.47
C LEU A 143 1.83 11.44 8.80
N THR A 144 1.34 10.36 9.36
CA THR A 144 0.26 9.54 8.77
C THR A 144 -0.96 10.38 8.40
N ASP A 145 -1.41 11.25 9.31
CA ASP A 145 -2.57 12.10 9.08
C ASP A 145 -2.36 13.17 7.99
N LEU A 146 -1.11 13.54 7.71
CA LEU A 146 -0.80 14.50 6.63
C LEU A 146 -0.93 13.88 5.24
N ARG A 147 -0.83 12.54 5.14
CA ARG A 147 -0.92 11.81 3.88
C ARG A 147 -2.35 11.62 3.39
N ALA A 148 -3.35 11.86 4.24
CA ALA A 148 -4.76 11.86 3.90
C ALA A 148 -5.38 13.26 4.11
N PRO A 149 -6.38 13.67 3.32
CA PRO A 149 -6.90 13.00 2.12
C PRO A 149 -5.92 12.99 0.93
N LEU A 150 -6.10 12.02 0.01
CA LEU A 150 -5.30 11.90 -1.21
C LEU A 150 -5.58 13.04 -2.18
N LEU A 151 -4.55 13.47 -2.90
CA LEU A 151 -4.63 14.51 -3.93
C LEU A 151 -4.86 13.89 -5.33
N PRO A 152 -5.37 14.66 -6.31
CA PRO A 152 -5.68 14.14 -7.65
C PRO A 152 -4.53 13.40 -8.33
N GLY A 153 -3.28 13.88 -8.19
CA GLY A 153 -2.10 13.22 -8.74
C GLY A 153 -1.81 11.86 -8.08
N GLU A 154 -2.04 11.76 -6.77
CA GLU A 154 -1.91 10.49 -6.02
C GLU A 154 -2.98 9.49 -6.45
N ILE A 155 -4.24 9.92 -6.59
CA ILE A 155 -5.35 9.08 -7.04
C ILE A 155 -5.07 8.53 -8.44
N LEU A 156 -4.58 9.35 -9.36
CA LEU A 156 -4.24 8.91 -10.72
C LEU A 156 -3.11 7.86 -10.72
N ARG A 157 -2.05 8.09 -9.94
CA ARG A 157 -0.95 7.11 -9.79
C ARG A 157 -1.44 5.82 -9.15
N LEU A 158 -2.30 5.91 -8.14
CA LEU A 158 -2.85 4.74 -7.45
C LEU A 158 -3.75 3.91 -8.38
N ARG A 159 -4.64 4.54 -9.15
CA ARG A 159 -5.46 3.88 -10.17
C ARG A 159 -4.61 3.15 -11.20
N THR A 160 -3.53 3.81 -11.68
CA THR A 160 -2.61 3.23 -12.65
C THR A 160 -1.89 2.02 -12.09
N LEU A 161 -1.32 2.13 -10.89
CA LEU A 161 -0.63 1.03 -10.21
C LEU A 161 -1.58 -0.15 -9.95
N SER A 162 -2.78 0.14 -9.44
CA SER A 162 -3.78 -0.90 -9.11
C SER A 162 -4.20 -1.70 -10.34
N ARG A 163 -4.46 -1.03 -11.47
CA ARG A 163 -4.81 -1.69 -12.73
C ARG A 163 -3.68 -2.60 -13.20
N GLU A 164 -2.44 -2.13 -13.22
CA GLU A 164 -1.30 -2.92 -13.69
C GLU A 164 -1.02 -4.12 -12.78
N VAL A 165 -1.19 -3.95 -11.45
CA VAL A 165 -1.06 -5.07 -10.49
C VAL A 165 -2.18 -6.09 -10.70
N ALA A 166 -3.41 -5.65 -10.94
CA ALA A 166 -4.54 -6.54 -11.25
C ALA A 166 -4.32 -7.34 -12.55
N GLU A 167 -3.82 -6.69 -13.61
CA GLU A 167 -3.47 -7.33 -14.87
C GLU A 167 -2.36 -8.38 -14.71
N VAL A 168 -1.29 -8.04 -13.97
CA VAL A 168 -0.22 -9.00 -13.65
C VAL A 168 -0.79 -10.19 -12.88
N THR A 169 -1.61 -9.93 -11.88
CA THR A 169 -2.19 -10.98 -11.05
C THR A 169 -3.09 -11.91 -11.88
N ALA A 170 -3.92 -11.36 -12.78
CA ALA A 170 -4.73 -12.15 -13.72
C ALA A 170 -3.86 -13.04 -14.60
N SER A 171 -2.84 -12.46 -15.24
CA SER A 171 -1.93 -13.21 -16.14
C SER A 171 -1.19 -14.33 -15.41
N VAL A 172 -0.74 -14.08 -14.17
CA VAL A 172 -0.08 -15.12 -13.37
C VAL A 172 -1.08 -16.22 -13.01
N LEU A 173 -2.28 -15.91 -12.53
CA LEU A 173 -3.31 -16.92 -12.23
C LEU A 173 -3.63 -17.79 -13.43
N GLU A 174 -3.77 -17.20 -14.60
CA GLU A 174 -4.01 -17.93 -15.86
C GLU A 174 -2.84 -18.83 -16.26
N SER A 175 -1.61 -18.48 -15.88
CA SER A 175 -0.41 -19.26 -16.18
C SER A 175 -0.20 -20.45 -15.24
N LEU A 176 -0.77 -20.42 -14.03
CA LEU A 176 -0.59 -21.48 -13.03
C LEU A 176 -1.08 -22.84 -13.56
N ARG A 177 -0.42 -23.90 -13.12
CA ARG A 177 -0.75 -25.30 -13.44
C ARG A 177 -0.51 -26.17 -12.20
N PRO A 178 -1.28 -27.24 -12.00
CA PRO A 178 -0.96 -28.22 -10.97
C PRO A 178 0.49 -28.71 -11.08
N GLY A 179 1.14 -28.89 -9.93
CA GLY A 179 2.54 -29.30 -9.81
C GLY A 179 3.54 -28.15 -9.61
N ILE A 180 3.15 -26.88 -9.89
CA ILE A 180 4.00 -25.72 -9.61
C ILE A 180 4.20 -25.53 -8.09
N THR A 181 5.39 -25.15 -7.67
CA THR A 181 5.67 -24.85 -6.26
C THR A 181 5.24 -23.44 -5.86
N GLU A 182 5.00 -23.21 -4.57
CA GLU A 182 4.71 -21.87 -4.05
C GLU A 182 5.86 -20.89 -4.33
N HIS A 183 7.12 -21.34 -4.29
CA HIS A 183 8.28 -20.53 -4.67
C HIS A 183 8.25 -20.13 -6.15
N GLU A 184 7.87 -21.03 -7.05
CA GLU A 184 7.73 -20.71 -8.47
C GLU A 184 6.57 -19.74 -8.72
N MET A 185 5.45 -19.88 -8.00
CA MET A 185 4.34 -18.89 -8.02
C MET A 185 4.82 -17.50 -7.60
N ALA A 186 5.58 -17.42 -6.51
CA ALA A 186 6.15 -16.16 -6.02
C ALA A 186 7.15 -15.56 -7.02
N ALA A 187 8.03 -16.39 -7.59
CA ALA A 187 9.02 -15.96 -8.58
C ALA A 187 8.36 -15.41 -9.86
N GLN A 188 7.33 -16.08 -10.38
CA GLN A 188 6.59 -15.61 -11.56
C GLN A 188 5.92 -14.26 -11.28
N THR A 189 5.28 -14.11 -10.12
CA THR A 189 4.62 -12.86 -9.71
C THR A 189 5.64 -11.74 -9.56
N ALA A 190 6.73 -11.98 -8.83
CA ALA A 190 7.79 -10.99 -8.62
C ALA A 190 8.42 -10.55 -9.94
N SER A 191 8.75 -11.50 -10.82
CA SER A 191 9.33 -11.21 -12.13
C SER A 191 8.41 -10.34 -12.99
N ALA A 192 7.11 -10.64 -13.03
CA ALA A 192 6.14 -9.89 -13.82
C ALA A 192 5.93 -8.46 -13.30
N LEU A 193 5.97 -8.26 -11.98
CA LEU A 193 5.90 -6.93 -11.35
C LEU A 193 7.17 -6.12 -11.58
N LEU A 194 8.34 -6.71 -11.30
CA LEU A 194 9.63 -6.04 -11.43
C LEU A 194 9.93 -5.63 -12.87
N ALA A 195 9.52 -6.43 -13.86
CA ALA A 195 9.62 -6.08 -15.27
C ALA A 195 8.84 -4.80 -15.66
N ARG A 196 7.88 -4.38 -14.82
CA ARG A 196 7.11 -3.14 -14.98
C ARG A 196 7.56 -2.02 -14.03
N GLY A 197 8.68 -2.17 -13.33
CA GLY A 197 9.15 -1.22 -12.32
C GLY A 197 8.26 -1.18 -11.07
N ILE A 198 7.53 -2.26 -10.79
CA ILE A 198 6.68 -2.40 -9.61
C ILE A 198 7.38 -3.33 -8.61
N ALA A 199 7.66 -2.84 -7.42
CA ALA A 199 8.32 -3.63 -6.39
C ALA A 199 7.29 -4.41 -5.57
N PRO A 200 7.36 -5.76 -5.49
CA PRO A 200 6.55 -6.51 -4.55
C PRO A 200 7.08 -6.26 -3.13
N THR A 201 6.19 -5.82 -2.22
CA THR A 201 6.53 -5.58 -0.80
C THR A 201 6.04 -6.71 0.08
N VAL A 202 4.98 -7.41 -0.34
CA VAL A 202 4.47 -8.65 0.27
C VAL A 202 4.22 -9.66 -0.83
N LEU A 203 4.67 -10.91 -0.62
CA LEU A 203 4.38 -12.06 -1.48
C LEU A 203 4.05 -13.27 -0.61
N LEU A 204 2.76 -13.55 -0.47
CA LEU A 204 2.25 -14.69 0.29
C LEU A 204 1.56 -15.65 -0.69
N MET A 205 2.32 -16.61 -1.17
CA MET A 205 1.82 -17.63 -2.08
C MET A 205 1.60 -18.92 -1.31
N ALA A 206 0.43 -19.50 -1.47
CA ALA A 206 0.07 -20.74 -0.79
C ALA A 206 -0.71 -21.68 -1.71
N ALA A 207 -0.58 -22.96 -1.41
CA ALA A 207 -1.29 -24.02 -2.09
C ALA A 207 -2.07 -24.90 -1.09
N ASP A 208 -3.26 -25.29 -1.50
CA ASP A 208 -4.12 -26.30 -0.91
C ASP A 208 -4.34 -26.10 0.61
N ASP A 209 -3.99 -27.10 1.42
CA ASP A 209 -4.18 -27.08 2.88
C ASP A 209 -3.49 -25.94 3.58
N ARG A 210 -2.40 -25.42 3.04
CA ARG A 210 -1.68 -24.30 3.66
C ARG A 210 -2.50 -23.02 3.67
N ILE A 211 -3.38 -22.80 2.66
CA ILE A 211 -4.32 -21.67 2.61
C ILE A 211 -5.30 -21.73 3.78
N ARG A 212 -5.71 -22.96 4.17
CA ARG A 212 -6.64 -23.17 5.29
C ARG A 212 -5.96 -23.04 6.66
N LYS A 213 -4.67 -23.34 6.74
CA LYS A 213 -3.91 -23.39 7.99
C LYS A 213 -3.34 -22.06 8.43
N TYR A 214 -2.92 -21.21 7.47
CA TYR A 214 -2.14 -20.02 7.78
C TYR A 214 -2.77 -18.76 7.19
N LYS A 215 -2.93 -17.73 8.01
CA LYS A 215 -3.40 -16.41 7.55
C LYS A 215 -2.34 -15.70 6.68
N HIS A 216 -1.07 -15.85 7.04
CA HIS A 216 0.09 -15.37 6.28
C HIS A 216 0.99 -16.55 5.88
N ALA A 217 0.61 -17.24 4.83
CA ALA A 217 1.38 -18.36 4.31
C ALA A 217 2.53 -17.87 3.43
N VAL A 218 3.70 -17.74 4.01
CA VAL A 218 4.95 -17.48 3.26
C VAL A 218 5.25 -18.67 2.36
N ALA A 219 5.65 -18.42 1.10
CA ALA A 219 5.94 -19.46 0.13
C ALA A 219 6.97 -20.50 0.65
N ARG A 220 6.72 -21.76 0.36
CA ARG A 220 7.54 -22.93 0.68
C ARG A 220 7.57 -23.89 -0.52
N ASP A 221 8.10 -25.09 -0.31
CA ASP A 221 8.19 -26.15 -1.34
C ASP A 221 6.85 -26.86 -1.61
N GLY A 222 5.74 -26.39 -0.99
CA GLY A 222 4.40 -26.90 -1.28
C GLY A 222 4.06 -26.79 -2.75
N ARG A 223 3.42 -27.82 -3.30
CA ARG A 223 3.00 -27.87 -4.71
C ARG A 223 1.51 -27.63 -4.81
N LEU A 224 1.14 -26.80 -5.75
CA LEU A 224 -0.25 -26.57 -6.11
C LEU A 224 -0.84 -27.84 -6.72
N GLU A 225 -1.85 -28.42 -6.08
CA GLU A 225 -2.61 -29.53 -6.62
C GLU A 225 -3.95 -29.04 -7.17
N ARG A 226 -4.74 -28.35 -6.34
CA ARG A 226 -6.09 -27.89 -6.69
C ARG A 226 -6.37 -26.45 -6.39
N TYR A 227 -5.85 -25.91 -5.29
CA TYR A 227 -6.26 -24.61 -4.81
C TYR A 227 -5.05 -23.72 -4.52
N GLY A 228 -4.94 -22.61 -5.25
CA GLY A 228 -3.83 -21.68 -5.18
C GLY A 228 -4.27 -20.29 -4.74
N MET A 229 -3.42 -19.63 -3.94
CA MET A 229 -3.60 -18.26 -3.48
C MET A 229 -2.42 -17.40 -3.90
N LEU A 230 -2.70 -16.27 -4.53
CA LEU A 230 -1.80 -15.14 -4.72
C LEU A 230 -2.25 -14.00 -3.82
N ASN A 231 -1.51 -13.71 -2.75
CA ASN A 231 -1.73 -12.54 -1.90
C ASN A 231 -0.47 -11.68 -1.96
N LEU A 232 -0.61 -10.44 -2.38
CA LEU A 232 0.53 -9.56 -2.57
C LEU A 232 0.21 -8.10 -2.24
N CYS A 233 1.25 -7.38 -1.82
CA CYS A 233 1.29 -5.93 -1.86
C CYS A 233 2.39 -5.50 -2.83
N ALA A 234 2.13 -4.45 -3.59
CA ALA A 234 3.02 -3.98 -4.64
C ALA A 234 3.13 -2.45 -4.63
N ARG A 235 4.35 -1.93 -4.83
CA ARG A 235 4.67 -0.52 -4.68
C ARG A 235 5.29 0.07 -5.93
N ARG A 236 4.83 1.27 -6.31
CA ARG A 236 5.49 2.18 -7.26
C ARG A 236 5.14 3.63 -6.89
N TRP A 237 6.05 4.57 -7.12
CA TRP A 237 5.91 5.99 -6.73
C TRP A 237 5.65 6.19 -5.22
N GLY A 238 6.16 5.29 -4.41
CA GLY A 238 5.88 5.22 -2.98
C GLY A 238 4.48 4.70 -2.62
N LEU A 239 3.53 4.67 -3.57
CA LEU A 239 2.17 4.17 -3.33
C LEU A 239 2.13 2.64 -3.36
N VAL A 240 1.32 2.07 -2.48
CA VAL A 240 1.17 0.62 -2.28
C VAL A 240 -0.27 0.20 -2.54
N VAL A 241 -0.44 -0.91 -3.23
CA VAL A 241 -1.72 -1.60 -3.41
C VAL A 241 -1.65 -3.00 -2.84
N SER A 242 -2.77 -3.50 -2.34
CA SER A 242 -2.93 -4.86 -1.79
C SER A 242 -4.01 -5.60 -2.54
N ILE A 243 -3.76 -6.87 -2.85
CA ILE A 243 -4.67 -7.73 -3.61
C ILE A 243 -4.51 -9.20 -3.21
N THR A 244 -5.62 -9.92 -3.08
CA THR A 244 -5.62 -11.38 -2.94
C THR A 244 -6.49 -12.02 -4.01
N ARG A 245 -5.97 -13.04 -4.70
CA ARG A 245 -6.69 -13.77 -5.73
C ARG A 245 -6.45 -15.28 -5.60
N PHE A 246 -7.41 -16.04 -6.12
CA PHE A 246 -7.42 -17.49 -5.98
C PHE A 246 -7.71 -18.18 -7.32
N VAL A 247 -7.14 -19.37 -7.48
CA VAL A 247 -7.48 -20.30 -8.55
C VAL A 247 -7.84 -21.65 -7.95
N HIS A 248 -8.85 -22.31 -8.52
CA HIS A 248 -9.23 -23.68 -8.16
C HIS A 248 -9.26 -24.54 -9.43
N PHE A 249 -8.53 -25.65 -9.43
CA PHE A 249 -8.52 -26.63 -10.52
C PHE A 249 -9.61 -27.67 -10.26
N GLY A 250 -10.58 -27.72 -11.17
CA GLY A 250 -11.85 -28.44 -11.01
C GLY A 250 -12.90 -27.60 -10.27
N ALA A 251 -14.08 -28.17 -10.08
CA ALA A 251 -15.20 -27.50 -9.41
C ALA A 251 -14.87 -27.14 -7.96
N MET A 252 -15.16 -25.90 -7.58
CA MET A 252 -14.96 -25.41 -6.21
C MET A 252 -15.89 -26.14 -5.24
N PRO A 253 -15.39 -26.66 -4.09
CA PRO A 253 -16.22 -27.27 -3.06
C PRO A 253 -17.28 -26.32 -2.52
N ALA A 254 -18.49 -26.85 -2.22
CA ALA A 254 -19.62 -26.04 -1.79
C ALA A 254 -19.39 -25.29 -0.47
N ASP A 255 -18.62 -25.88 0.47
CA ASP A 255 -18.23 -25.25 1.73
C ASP A 255 -17.27 -24.07 1.50
N LEU A 256 -16.34 -24.19 0.56
CA LEU A 256 -15.45 -23.11 0.17
C LEU A 256 -16.23 -21.98 -0.53
N ALA A 257 -17.14 -22.31 -1.43
CA ALA A 257 -18.03 -21.34 -2.08
C ALA A 257 -18.88 -20.56 -1.07
N ALA A 258 -19.41 -21.25 -0.05
CA ALA A 258 -20.15 -20.62 1.04
C ALA A 258 -19.25 -19.68 1.86
N SER A 259 -18.00 -20.07 2.14
CA SER A 259 -17.02 -19.24 2.84
C SER A 259 -16.69 -17.97 2.05
N PHE A 260 -16.52 -18.06 0.74
CA PHE A 260 -16.29 -16.87 -0.12
C PHE A 260 -17.49 -15.91 -0.11
N LYS A 261 -18.72 -16.42 -0.16
CA LYS A 261 -19.92 -15.58 -0.05
C LYS A 261 -19.97 -14.85 1.30
N ALA A 262 -19.67 -15.56 2.39
CA ALA A 262 -19.66 -14.96 3.72
C ALA A 262 -18.57 -13.89 3.86
N VAL A 263 -17.36 -14.13 3.36
CA VAL A 263 -16.25 -13.14 3.40
C VAL A 263 -16.57 -11.93 2.51
N ALA A 264 -17.20 -12.14 1.34
CA ALA A 264 -17.63 -11.05 0.47
C ALA A 264 -18.68 -10.16 1.16
N GLN A 265 -19.61 -10.77 1.92
CA GLN A 265 -20.60 -10.01 2.70
C GLN A 265 -19.92 -9.21 3.83
N ILE A 266 -18.96 -9.81 4.57
CA ILE A 266 -18.20 -9.10 5.60
C ILE A 266 -17.44 -7.90 4.99
N ASN A 267 -16.83 -8.09 3.83
CA ASN A 267 -16.16 -7.00 3.10
C ASN A 267 -17.14 -5.88 2.70
N ALA A 268 -18.33 -6.25 2.21
CA ALA A 268 -19.36 -5.28 1.83
C ALA A 268 -19.83 -4.44 3.02
N GLU A 269 -20.03 -5.05 4.19
CA GLU A 269 -20.39 -4.34 5.43
C GLU A 269 -19.31 -3.33 5.85
N LEU A 270 -18.03 -3.73 5.76
CA LEU A 270 -16.90 -2.84 6.04
C LEU A 270 -16.85 -1.66 5.06
N LEU A 271 -16.96 -1.93 3.77
CA LEU A 271 -16.98 -0.90 2.72
C LEU A 271 -18.15 0.07 2.93
N HIS A 272 -19.36 -0.46 3.22
CA HIS A 272 -20.55 0.35 3.47
C HIS A 272 -20.39 1.28 4.69
N ALA A 273 -19.75 0.81 5.75
CA ALA A 273 -19.51 1.59 6.96
C ALA A 273 -18.39 2.63 6.80
N THR A 274 -17.54 2.49 5.79
CA THR A 274 -16.36 3.36 5.59
C THR A 274 -16.79 4.68 4.96
N ARG A 275 -16.89 5.72 5.79
CA ARG A 275 -17.27 7.08 5.38
C ARG A 275 -16.45 8.10 6.18
N THR A 276 -16.33 9.30 5.66
CA THR A 276 -15.63 10.41 6.34
C THR A 276 -16.03 10.51 7.81
N GLY A 277 -15.03 10.52 8.69
CA GLY A 277 -15.20 10.63 10.13
C GLY A 277 -15.52 9.32 10.86
N ALA A 278 -15.75 8.19 10.14
CA ALA A 278 -15.88 6.89 10.80
C ALA A 278 -14.57 6.54 11.51
N THR A 279 -14.67 6.06 12.75
CA THR A 279 -13.51 5.70 13.56
C THR A 279 -13.07 4.26 13.34
N SER A 280 -11.81 3.99 13.61
CA SER A 280 -11.21 2.64 13.61
C SER A 280 -12.05 1.67 14.47
N ALA A 281 -12.47 2.10 15.68
CA ALA A 281 -13.29 1.29 16.58
C ALA A 281 -14.69 0.99 16.01
N GLU A 282 -15.35 1.95 15.36
CA GLU A 282 -16.66 1.73 14.73
C GLU A 282 -16.58 0.72 13.57
N LEU A 283 -15.53 0.83 12.75
CA LEU A 283 -15.27 -0.11 11.65
C LEU A 283 -14.97 -1.51 12.19
N PHE A 284 -14.16 -1.62 13.26
CA PHE A 284 -13.91 -2.92 13.91
C PHE A 284 -15.19 -3.54 14.48
N ALA A 285 -16.03 -2.74 15.14
CA ALA A 285 -17.31 -3.20 15.66
C ALA A 285 -18.25 -3.68 14.52
N THR A 286 -18.22 -3.01 13.36
CA THR A 286 -18.98 -3.45 12.17
C THR A 286 -18.46 -4.79 11.66
N ALA A 287 -17.14 -4.97 11.54
CA ALA A 287 -16.55 -6.27 11.21
C ALA A 287 -17.02 -7.36 12.19
N GLY A 288 -16.97 -7.09 13.52
CA GLY A 288 -17.40 -8.02 14.55
C GLY A 288 -18.84 -8.49 14.37
N ARG A 289 -19.77 -7.57 14.08
CA ARG A 289 -21.17 -7.91 13.77
C ARG A 289 -21.30 -8.75 12.51
N ALA A 290 -20.57 -8.41 11.45
CA ALA A 290 -20.58 -9.14 10.19
C ALA A 290 -20.04 -10.57 10.33
N TYR A 291 -18.93 -10.76 11.07
CA TYR A 291 -18.41 -12.08 11.40
C TYR A 291 -19.39 -12.91 12.25
N ALA A 292 -20.04 -12.29 13.23
CA ALA A 292 -21.07 -12.96 14.03
C ALA A 292 -22.26 -13.40 13.18
N ALA A 293 -22.73 -12.56 12.27
CA ALA A 293 -23.82 -12.90 11.32
C ALA A 293 -23.43 -14.05 10.39
N ALA A 294 -22.14 -14.18 10.05
CA ALA A 294 -21.59 -15.30 9.29
C ALA A 294 -21.36 -16.58 10.13
N GLY A 295 -21.69 -16.58 11.43
CA GLY A 295 -21.45 -17.72 12.33
C GLY A 295 -20.00 -17.97 12.67
N ALA A 296 -19.13 -16.93 12.56
CA ALA A 296 -17.69 -17.01 12.66
C ALA A 296 -17.10 -15.95 13.63
N SER A 297 -17.76 -15.68 14.74
CA SER A 297 -17.41 -14.60 15.69
C SER A 297 -15.96 -14.65 16.18
N GLY A 298 -15.35 -15.84 16.28
CA GLY A 298 -13.96 -15.99 16.73
C GLY A 298 -12.92 -15.71 15.65
N ASP A 299 -13.30 -15.71 14.38
CA ASP A 299 -12.33 -15.55 13.27
C ASP A 299 -11.77 -14.12 13.15
N ILE A 300 -12.50 -13.11 13.64
CA ILE A 300 -12.02 -11.72 13.67
C ILE A 300 -10.75 -11.55 14.53
N GLU A 301 -10.60 -12.36 15.57
CA GLU A 301 -9.44 -12.32 16.48
C GLU A 301 -8.17 -12.98 15.87
N LEU A 302 -8.33 -13.75 14.79
CA LEU A 302 -7.24 -14.50 14.19
C LEU A 302 -6.39 -13.69 13.21
N HIS A 303 -6.85 -12.49 12.81
CA HIS A 303 -6.18 -11.66 11.81
C HIS A 303 -6.69 -10.22 11.85
N HIS A 304 -5.82 -9.24 11.60
CA HIS A 304 -6.29 -7.86 11.41
C HIS A 304 -7.20 -7.75 10.19
N GLN A 305 -8.16 -6.84 10.23
CA GLN A 305 -9.14 -6.71 9.16
C GLN A 305 -8.77 -5.69 8.08
N GLY A 306 -7.54 -5.17 8.14
CA GLY A 306 -7.08 -4.13 7.22
C GLY A 306 -7.38 -2.73 7.71
N GLY A 307 -7.38 -1.78 6.78
CA GLY A 307 -7.54 -0.36 7.05
C GLY A 307 -7.09 0.48 5.85
N PRO A 308 -6.89 1.79 6.04
CA PRO A 308 -6.40 2.66 4.96
C PRO A 308 -4.99 2.28 4.55
N CYS A 309 -4.72 2.47 3.27
CA CYS A 309 -3.41 2.29 2.64
C CYS A 309 -3.10 3.50 1.76
N GLY A 310 -1.88 3.56 1.29
CA GLY A 310 -1.41 4.66 0.43
C GLY A 310 0.09 4.57 0.27
N TYR A 311 0.84 5.25 1.11
CA TYR A 311 2.32 5.17 1.11
C TYR A 311 2.87 4.02 1.96
N THR A 312 2.00 3.33 2.68
CA THR A 312 2.28 2.08 3.40
C THR A 312 1.20 1.05 3.05
N GLU A 313 1.47 -0.23 3.31
CA GLU A 313 0.49 -1.31 3.14
C GLU A 313 -0.76 -1.05 3.98
N ARG A 314 -0.57 -0.49 5.18
CA ARG A 314 -1.62 0.02 6.06
C ARG A 314 -1.08 1.22 6.83
N ASP A 315 -1.71 2.38 6.66
CA ASP A 315 -1.40 3.57 7.45
C ASP A 315 -1.78 3.36 8.92
N TRP A 316 -2.89 2.67 9.14
CA TRP A 316 -3.33 2.10 10.41
C TRP A 316 -4.26 0.91 10.14
N VAL A 317 -4.48 0.07 11.12
CA VAL A 317 -5.43 -1.04 11.04
C VAL A 317 -6.63 -0.79 11.95
N ILE A 318 -7.82 -1.26 11.55
CA ILE A 318 -8.98 -1.13 12.42
C ILE A 318 -8.81 -2.00 13.66
N THR A 319 -9.06 -1.42 14.83
CA THR A 319 -8.89 -2.07 16.14
C THR A 319 -10.05 -1.74 17.08
N PRO A 320 -10.32 -2.55 18.11
CA PRO A 320 -11.45 -2.34 19.01
C PRO A 320 -11.46 -0.99 19.77
N LYS A 321 -10.30 -0.37 19.90
CA LYS A 321 -10.11 0.90 20.64
C LYS A 321 -9.44 1.98 19.78
N GLY A 322 -9.35 1.77 18.48
CA GLY A 322 -8.70 2.72 17.57
C GLY A 322 -9.48 4.04 17.50
N THR A 323 -8.76 5.13 17.54
CA THR A 323 -9.29 6.49 17.50
C THR A 323 -9.06 7.20 16.17
N GLU A 324 -8.30 6.56 15.28
CA GLU A 324 -8.03 7.05 13.93
C GLU A 324 -9.35 7.18 13.17
N THR A 325 -9.45 8.18 12.32
CA THR A 325 -10.65 8.48 11.56
C THR A 325 -10.42 8.46 10.06
N VAL A 326 -11.43 8.05 9.33
CA VAL A 326 -11.44 8.08 7.86
C VAL A 326 -11.42 9.52 7.37
N ALA A 327 -10.45 9.84 6.50
CA ALA A 327 -10.35 11.11 5.78
C ALA A 327 -10.48 10.84 4.26
N THR A 328 -11.47 11.43 3.59
CA THR A 328 -11.73 11.17 2.17
C THR A 328 -11.29 12.35 1.28
N PRO A 329 -10.83 12.08 0.04
CA PRO A 329 -10.64 10.75 -0.56
C PRO A 329 -9.46 9.99 0.06
N GLN A 330 -9.66 8.68 0.35
CA GLN A 330 -8.63 7.83 0.96
C GLN A 330 -8.71 6.40 0.39
N ALA A 331 -7.57 5.74 0.22
CA ALA A 331 -7.54 4.35 -0.18
C ALA A 331 -7.62 3.42 1.03
N PHE A 332 -8.30 2.30 0.85
CA PHE A 332 -8.43 1.24 1.85
C PHE A 332 -8.13 -0.12 1.25
N ALA A 333 -7.60 -1.00 2.08
CA ALA A 333 -7.52 -2.42 1.76
C ALA A 333 -7.98 -3.22 2.99
N TYR A 334 -9.22 -3.68 2.95
CA TYR A 334 -9.73 -4.66 3.91
C TYR A 334 -9.34 -6.06 3.46
N ASN A 335 -9.18 -6.96 4.41
CA ASN A 335 -8.75 -8.33 4.15
C ASN A 335 -9.48 -9.36 5.03
N PRO A 336 -10.80 -9.28 5.17
CA PRO A 336 -11.56 -10.25 5.93
C PRO A 336 -11.33 -11.66 5.39
N SER A 337 -11.28 -12.65 6.29
CA SER A 337 -10.97 -14.02 5.92
C SER A 337 -11.63 -15.05 6.83
N LEU A 338 -12.17 -16.09 6.24
CA LEU A 338 -12.62 -17.33 6.88
C LEU A 338 -11.71 -18.49 6.48
N ARG A 339 -12.00 -19.71 6.90
CA ARG A 339 -11.20 -20.89 6.54
C ARG A 339 -11.08 -21.07 5.03
N GLY A 340 -9.88 -20.85 4.51
CA GLY A 340 -9.56 -21.01 3.11
C GLY A 340 -10.09 -19.92 2.18
N ALA A 341 -10.90 -18.99 2.66
CA ALA A 341 -11.41 -17.87 1.88
C ALA A 341 -10.92 -16.52 2.41
N LYS A 342 -10.60 -15.61 1.51
CA LYS A 342 -10.20 -14.22 1.80
C LYS A 342 -10.64 -13.31 0.66
N VAL A 343 -11.11 -12.14 0.99
CA VAL A 343 -11.33 -11.05 0.02
C VAL A 343 -10.38 -9.92 0.37
N GLU A 344 -9.61 -9.44 -0.61
CA GLU A 344 -8.76 -8.28 -0.45
C GLU A 344 -8.63 -7.55 -1.78
N ASP A 345 -9.09 -6.31 -1.78
CA ASP A 345 -8.94 -5.35 -2.85
C ASP A 345 -8.48 -4.01 -2.29
N THR A 346 -7.73 -3.26 -3.09
CA THR A 346 -7.53 -1.84 -2.83
C THR A 346 -8.70 -1.07 -3.42
N VAL A 347 -9.35 -0.28 -2.59
CA VAL A 347 -10.50 0.55 -2.96
C VAL A 347 -10.22 2.03 -2.67
N LEU A 348 -10.81 2.93 -3.45
CA LEU A 348 -10.83 4.36 -3.16
C LEU A 348 -12.19 4.73 -2.57
N ILE A 349 -12.17 5.40 -1.43
CA ILE A 349 -13.37 5.90 -0.74
C ILE A 349 -13.44 7.42 -0.94
N GLY A 350 -14.61 7.93 -1.34
CA GLY A 350 -14.87 9.36 -1.47
C GLY A 350 -14.16 10.03 -2.65
N GLY A 351 -13.94 9.29 -3.73
CA GLY A 351 -13.52 9.82 -5.02
C GLY A 351 -14.70 10.35 -5.84
N GLU A 352 -14.67 10.17 -7.16
CA GLU A 352 -15.79 10.51 -8.07
C GLU A 352 -17.03 9.63 -7.79
N SER A 353 -16.80 8.38 -7.40
CA SER A 353 -17.79 7.46 -6.85
C SER A 353 -17.59 7.32 -5.35
N PRO A 354 -18.64 7.04 -4.57
CA PRO A 354 -18.50 6.81 -3.13
C PRO A 354 -17.47 5.72 -2.80
N ILE A 355 -17.45 4.65 -3.61
CA ILE A 355 -16.50 3.53 -3.51
C ILE A 355 -16.10 3.11 -4.92
N GLU A 356 -14.80 3.00 -5.16
CA GLU A 356 -14.21 2.51 -6.41
C GLU A 356 -13.25 1.35 -6.11
N VAL A 357 -13.49 0.17 -6.66
CA VAL A 357 -12.56 -0.97 -6.55
C VAL A 357 -11.45 -0.76 -7.57
N LEU A 358 -10.24 -0.42 -7.09
CA LEU A 358 -9.11 -0.09 -7.94
C LEU A 358 -8.41 -1.32 -8.53
N THR A 359 -8.48 -2.45 -7.82
CA THR A 359 -7.79 -3.71 -8.19
C THR A 359 -8.75 -4.72 -8.85
N GLU A 360 -9.84 -4.28 -9.44
CA GLU A 360 -10.73 -5.18 -10.19
C GLU A 360 -9.91 -5.95 -11.24
N THR A 361 -9.98 -7.28 -11.16
CA THR A 361 -9.07 -8.16 -11.92
C THR A 361 -9.78 -8.69 -13.16
N PRO A 362 -9.24 -8.43 -14.36
CA PRO A 362 -9.84 -8.91 -15.61
C PRO A 362 -9.99 -10.43 -15.64
N GLY A 363 -11.10 -10.91 -16.20
CA GLY A 363 -11.35 -12.34 -16.42
C GLY A 363 -11.75 -13.15 -15.18
N LEU A 364 -11.75 -12.56 -13.98
CA LEU A 364 -12.22 -13.24 -12.79
C LEU A 364 -13.72 -13.09 -12.60
N PRO A 365 -14.41 -14.13 -12.07
CA PRO A 365 -15.78 -13.98 -11.61
C PRO A 365 -15.84 -13.02 -10.41
N PHE A 366 -17.00 -12.46 -10.13
CA PHE A 366 -17.23 -11.65 -8.96
C PHE A 366 -18.37 -12.22 -8.10
N ILE A 367 -18.33 -11.89 -6.82
CA ILE A 367 -19.38 -12.20 -5.85
C ILE A 367 -20.07 -10.89 -5.51
N GLU A 368 -21.37 -10.84 -5.74
CA GLU A 368 -22.21 -9.70 -5.37
C GLU A 368 -22.75 -9.87 -3.95
N SER A 369 -22.59 -8.83 -3.13
CA SER A 369 -23.15 -8.71 -1.79
C SER A 369 -23.99 -7.44 -1.70
N ARG A 370 -25.00 -7.41 -0.82
CA ARG A 370 -25.87 -6.24 -0.66
C ARG A 370 -25.93 -5.80 0.80
N VAL A 371 -25.80 -4.48 0.99
CA VAL A 371 -25.96 -3.81 2.29
C VAL A 371 -26.87 -2.60 2.06
N ASP A 372 -27.96 -2.50 2.77
CA ASP A 372 -28.95 -1.41 2.66
C ASP A 372 -29.37 -1.11 1.22
N GLY A 373 -29.54 -2.16 0.39
CA GLY A 373 -29.95 -2.05 -1.01
C GLY A 373 -28.81 -1.67 -1.98
N ILE A 374 -27.62 -1.37 -1.51
CA ILE A 374 -26.44 -1.07 -2.31
C ILE A 374 -25.68 -2.35 -2.61
N SER A 375 -25.30 -2.55 -3.87
CA SER A 375 -24.52 -3.72 -4.31
C SER A 375 -23.03 -3.44 -4.22
N TYR A 376 -22.28 -4.42 -3.70
CA TYR A 376 -20.82 -4.45 -3.60
C TYR A 376 -20.31 -5.69 -4.32
N ARG A 377 -19.19 -5.53 -5.03
CA ARG A 377 -18.55 -6.61 -5.77
C ARG A 377 -17.22 -6.96 -5.13
N ALA A 378 -16.97 -8.24 -4.96
CA ALA A 378 -15.69 -8.80 -4.54
C ALA A 378 -15.21 -9.82 -5.57
N ALA A 379 -13.90 -9.97 -5.73
CA ALA A 379 -13.35 -10.98 -6.64
C ALA A 379 -13.72 -12.40 -6.15
N GLY A 380 -14.16 -13.23 -7.08
CA GLY A 380 -14.37 -14.67 -6.87
C GLY A 380 -13.10 -15.47 -7.13
N VAL A 381 -13.26 -16.78 -7.23
CA VAL A 381 -12.20 -17.75 -7.50
C VAL A 381 -12.19 -18.09 -8.98
N LEU A 382 -11.01 -18.08 -9.62
CA LEU A 382 -10.84 -18.55 -10.98
C LEU A 382 -10.94 -20.07 -11.00
N GLU A 383 -12.01 -20.64 -11.55
CA GLU A 383 -12.14 -22.08 -11.76
C GLU A 383 -11.55 -22.48 -13.13
N ARG A 384 -10.78 -23.59 -13.15
CA ARG A 384 -10.06 -24.04 -14.34
C ARG A 384 -10.12 -25.56 -14.52
#